data_7786b6eb628b2581d003d8f8d6fd9e9d
#
_entry.id   7786b6eb628b2581d003d8f8d6fd9e9d
#
_cell.length_a   1.000
_cell.length_b   1.000
_cell.length_c   1.000
_cell.angle_alpha   90.00
_cell.angle_beta   90.00
_cell.angle_gamma   90.00
#
_symmetry.space_group_name_H-M   'P 1'
#
loop_
_entity.id
_entity.type
_entity.pdbx_description
1 polymer ?
#
loop_
_entity_poly.entity_id
_entity_poly.type
_entity_poly.pdbx_seq_one_letter_code
_entity_poly.pdbx_strand_id
1 'polypeptide(L)'
;FDNISKELVIKVSEGIVKNIVVEGNTNTNEDVILREFPIVSGDIFQYSQIEKGIIGIRSTNIFDELEVTIDKINTQNIIKIKVIEKEPAILRFGLRVDNENQAQISLDLRDENLYGTGTELGGTFLGGVRNRSFIIEYKSNRIFNTYFTYKLKGYYDLTDINYYVDEVIKNEKKFKRIKDSEYRQIIKGVSLGLGSQVGRLGNFIMEARYESNEIKNKNDYLGSIFKIDIAALKIDLTIDTQDRFPYPRNGFYIKTFYETAQQNFGGDVGYTKFFSDYLTTFTILKRHTITSRFELGFADETLPLSQQFSLGGQNSFFGYRDYEFRGRQIMLASLEYRYFLPIKLFFDAYIKFRYDLGSIWASKQQIRFKDLKHGLGTTLSMDTPIGPADFSV
;
A
#
# COMPACT_ATOMS: atom_id res chain seq x y z
N PHE A 1 33.88 4.16 51.18
CA PHE A 1 33.44 4.45 52.57
C PHE A 1 34.39 5.49 53.15
N ASP A 2 33.90 6.66 53.50
CA ASP A 2 34.71 7.66 54.19
C ASP A 2 34.79 7.31 55.69
N ASN A 3 35.97 6.88 56.15
CA ASN A 3 36.20 6.47 57.54
C ASN A 3 36.10 7.61 58.58
N ILE A 4 36.09 8.85 58.14
CA ILE A 4 36.02 10.03 58.99
C ILE A 4 34.55 10.40 59.25
N SER A 5 33.73 10.43 58.26
CA SER A 5 32.30 10.80 58.37
C SER A 5 31.36 9.61 58.59
N LYS A 6 31.83 8.38 58.42
CA LYS A 6 31.04 7.13 58.39
C LYS A 6 29.92 7.15 57.33
N GLU A 7 30.08 7.94 56.28
CA GLU A 7 29.14 8.06 55.17
C GLU A 7 29.57 7.21 54.00
N LEU A 8 28.61 6.60 53.30
CA LEU A 8 28.84 5.93 52.04
C LEU A 8 28.71 6.97 50.92
N VAL A 9 29.83 7.41 50.39
CA VAL A 9 29.85 8.30 49.22
C VAL A 9 29.88 7.45 47.94
N ILE A 10 28.77 7.45 47.23
CA ILE A 10 28.68 6.83 45.92
C ILE A 10 28.88 7.93 44.87
N LYS A 11 30.01 7.91 44.17
CA LYS A 11 30.22 8.76 42.98
C LYS A 11 29.65 8.07 41.77
N VAL A 12 28.54 8.57 41.24
CA VAL A 12 27.95 8.15 40.00
C VAL A 12 28.49 9.06 38.88
N SER A 13 29.10 8.50 37.86
CA SER A 13 29.48 9.25 36.68
C SER A 13 28.52 8.84 35.55
N GLU A 14 27.71 9.78 35.11
CA GLU A 14 26.91 9.64 33.91
C GLU A 14 27.86 9.67 32.70
N GLY A 15 27.86 8.63 31.89
CA GLY A 15 28.65 8.58 30.66
C GLY A 15 28.11 9.56 29.62
N ILE A 16 28.99 10.46 29.13
CA ILE A 16 28.64 11.41 28.07
C ILE A 16 29.04 10.83 26.72
N VAL A 17 28.23 11.00 25.70
CA VAL A 17 28.55 10.68 24.31
C VAL A 17 29.49 11.77 23.78
N LYS A 18 30.73 11.41 23.51
CA LYS A 18 31.74 12.33 22.97
C LYS A 18 31.55 12.57 21.50
N ASN A 19 31.35 11.49 20.75
CA ASN A 19 31.24 11.54 19.30
C ASN A 19 30.46 10.32 18.79
N ILE A 20 29.84 10.49 17.62
CA ILE A 20 29.21 9.42 16.85
C ILE A 20 29.98 9.36 15.53
N VAL A 21 30.45 8.19 15.17
CA VAL A 21 31.23 7.95 13.94
C VAL A 21 30.47 6.96 13.08
N VAL A 22 30.24 7.30 11.83
CA VAL A 22 29.61 6.43 10.83
C VAL A 22 30.67 5.87 9.90
N GLU A 23 30.64 4.58 9.66
CA GLU A 23 31.57 3.87 8.78
C GLU A 23 30.82 2.96 7.81
N GLY A 24 31.31 2.84 6.58
CA GLY A 24 30.75 1.95 5.55
C GLY A 24 29.67 2.58 4.66
N ASN A 25 29.31 3.83 4.90
CA ASN A 25 28.39 4.60 4.06
C ASN A 25 29.13 5.20 2.85
N THR A 26 29.26 4.44 1.78
CA THR A 26 29.96 4.86 0.56
C THR A 26 29.10 5.74 -0.35
N ASN A 27 27.81 5.48 -0.43
CA ASN A 27 26.83 6.22 -1.22
C ASN A 27 25.89 7.04 -0.36
N THR A 28 25.48 6.52 0.81
CA THR A 28 24.51 7.17 1.68
C THR A 28 25.13 8.33 2.45
N ASN A 29 24.50 9.48 2.42
CA ASN A 29 24.92 10.63 3.20
C ASN A 29 24.84 10.31 4.70
N GLU A 30 25.84 10.72 5.47
CA GLU A 30 25.91 10.50 6.91
C GLU A 30 24.68 11.01 7.65
N ASP A 31 24.12 12.14 7.23
CA ASP A 31 22.91 12.73 7.80
C ASP A 31 21.70 11.82 7.74
N VAL A 32 21.61 10.95 6.73
CA VAL A 32 20.52 9.96 6.58
C VAL A 32 20.57 8.93 7.70
N ILE A 33 21.75 8.58 8.15
CA ILE A 33 21.99 7.65 9.26
C ILE A 33 21.77 8.34 10.60
N LEU A 34 22.40 9.52 10.77
CA LEU A 34 22.38 10.24 12.02
C LEU A 34 21.00 10.76 12.40
N ARG A 35 20.16 11.15 11.43
CA ARG A 35 18.79 11.60 11.71
C ARG A 35 17.89 10.50 12.29
N GLU A 36 18.23 9.21 12.09
CA GLU A 36 17.52 8.08 12.68
C GLU A 36 18.02 7.76 14.10
N PHE A 37 19.13 8.35 14.49
CA PHE A 37 19.78 8.09 15.76
C PHE A 37 19.46 9.21 16.76
N PRO A 38 18.67 8.95 17.82
CA PRO A 38 18.10 10.01 18.66
C PRO A 38 19.09 10.61 19.68
N ILE A 39 20.38 10.19 19.65
CA ILE A 39 21.45 10.72 20.50
C ILE A 39 22.37 11.59 19.66
N VAL A 40 22.81 12.70 20.21
CA VAL A 40 23.83 13.56 19.63
C VAL A 40 25.06 13.68 20.53
N SER A 41 26.17 14.20 19.99
CA SER A 41 27.37 14.47 20.78
C SER A 41 27.06 15.47 21.91
N GLY A 42 27.49 15.15 23.12
CA GLY A 42 27.20 15.91 24.33
C GLY A 42 26.06 15.37 25.19
N ASP A 43 25.23 14.47 24.67
CA ASP A 43 24.13 13.87 25.41
C ASP A 43 24.62 12.86 26.47
N ILE A 44 23.78 12.64 27.47
CA ILE A 44 23.96 11.55 28.43
C ILE A 44 23.71 10.23 27.72
N PHE A 45 24.65 9.30 27.85
CA PHE A 45 24.50 7.97 27.24
C PHE A 45 23.33 7.19 27.83
N GLN A 46 22.39 6.78 27.01
CA GLN A 46 21.23 5.96 27.36
C GLN A 46 21.10 4.77 26.41
N TYR A 47 21.17 3.56 26.94
CA TYR A 47 21.06 2.33 26.14
C TYR A 47 19.75 2.25 25.35
N SER A 48 18.64 2.68 25.95
CA SER A 48 17.33 2.72 25.29
C SER A 48 17.28 3.61 24.04
N GLN A 49 18.08 4.67 24.01
CA GLN A 49 18.19 5.54 22.84
C GLN A 49 19.04 4.89 21.73
N ILE A 50 20.07 4.12 22.10
CA ILE A 50 20.85 3.32 21.14
C ILE A 50 19.93 2.29 20.45
N GLU A 51 19.13 1.56 21.22
CA GLU A 51 18.17 0.60 20.64
C GLU A 51 17.19 1.28 19.68
N LYS A 52 16.65 2.44 20.05
CA LYS A 52 15.77 3.21 19.16
C LYS A 52 16.49 3.62 17.87
N GLY A 53 17.75 4.06 17.97
CA GLY A 53 18.57 4.40 16.81
C GLY A 53 18.81 3.21 15.89
N ILE A 54 19.21 2.07 16.44
CA ILE A 54 19.39 0.81 15.68
C ILE A 54 18.10 0.45 14.94
N ILE A 55 16.98 0.52 15.60
CA ILE A 55 15.69 0.22 15.00
C ILE A 55 15.32 1.27 13.95
N GLY A 56 15.60 2.56 14.20
CA GLY A 56 15.40 3.64 13.25
C GLY A 56 16.17 3.38 11.94
N ILE A 57 17.49 3.17 12.03
CA ILE A 57 18.34 2.90 10.87
C ILE A 57 17.89 1.65 10.12
N ARG A 58 17.57 0.54 10.82
CA ARG A 58 17.05 -0.68 10.17
C ARG A 58 15.73 -0.44 9.46
N SER A 59 14.87 0.42 9.98
CA SER A 59 13.57 0.71 9.36
C SER A 59 13.66 1.52 8.06
N THR A 60 14.80 2.14 7.77
CA THR A 60 15.04 2.80 6.48
C THR A 60 15.13 1.81 5.33
N ASN A 61 15.47 0.55 5.62
CA ASN A 61 15.67 -0.53 4.66
C ASN A 61 16.79 -0.29 3.62
N ILE A 62 17.69 0.66 3.87
CA ILE A 62 18.80 1.03 2.98
C ILE A 62 20.03 0.14 3.21
N PHE A 63 20.11 -0.54 4.38
CA PHE A 63 21.28 -1.27 4.81
C PHE A 63 20.99 -2.77 4.94
N ASP A 64 21.95 -3.60 4.49
CA ASP A 64 21.91 -5.06 4.67
C ASP A 64 22.38 -5.44 6.09
N GLU A 65 23.44 -4.79 6.56
CA GLU A 65 23.97 -5.02 7.90
C GLU A 65 24.17 -3.72 8.65
N LEU A 66 23.91 -3.77 9.94
CA LEU A 66 24.11 -2.67 10.90
C LEU A 66 24.73 -3.21 12.17
N GLU A 67 25.92 -2.71 12.51
CA GLU A 67 26.62 -2.97 13.76
C GLU A 67 26.81 -1.65 14.51
N VAL A 68 26.46 -1.62 15.78
CA VAL A 68 26.71 -0.45 16.65
C VAL A 68 27.59 -0.89 17.79
N THR A 69 28.79 -0.30 17.88
CA THR A 69 29.75 -0.55 18.97
C THR A 69 29.95 0.70 19.79
N ILE A 70 30.29 0.52 21.07
CA ILE A 70 30.48 1.58 22.02
C ILE A 70 31.87 1.44 22.62
N ASP A 71 32.75 2.37 22.24
CA ASP A 71 34.10 2.46 22.80
C ASP A 71 34.11 3.43 23.97
N LYS A 72 34.53 2.95 25.14
CA LYS A 72 34.62 3.76 26.34
C LYS A 72 36.07 4.26 26.53
N ILE A 73 36.25 5.58 26.47
CA ILE A 73 37.51 6.24 26.74
C ILE A 73 37.34 7.11 27.97
N ASN A 74 37.90 6.67 29.12
CA ASN A 74 37.69 7.30 30.47
C ASN A 74 36.19 7.33 30.84
N THR A 75 35.61 8.55 30.96
CA THR A 75 34.19 8.79 31.26
C THR A 75 33.35 9.12 30.00
N GLN A 76 33.96 9.04 28.82
CA GLN A 76 33.31 9.43 27.55
C GLN A 76 33.08 8.19 26.69
N ASN A 77 31.92 8.16 26.03
CA ASN A 77 31.55 7.08 25.11
C ASN A 77 31.67 7.59 23.67
N ILE A 78 32.29 6.80 22.81
CA ILE A 78 32.28 6.99 21.36
C ILE A 78 31.38 5.92 20.78
N ILE A 79 30.34 6.32 20.05
CA ILE A 79 29.44 5.41 19.38
C ILE A 79 29.92 5.26 17.94
N LYS A 80 30.21 4.04 17.52
CA LYS A 80 30.54 3.72 16.13
C LYS A 80 29.38 2.98 15.50
N ILE A 81 28.88 3.51 14.40
CA ILE A 81 27.79 2.95 13.59
C ILE A 81 28.43 2.45 12.29
N LYS A 82 28.56 1.14 12.14
CA LYS A 82 29.07 0.52 10.93
C LYS A 82 27.92 -0.05 10.12
N VAL A 83 27.83 0.32 8.85
CA VAL A 83 26.78 -0.12 7.93
C VAL A 83 27.36 -0.83 6.71
N ILE A 84 26.57 -1.76 6.14
CA ILE A 84 26.77 -2.30 4.80
C ILE A 84 25.55 -1.91 4.00
N GLU A 85 25.76 -1.12 2.95
CA GLU A 85 24.69 -0.58 2.11
C GLU A 85 24.11 -1.66 1.20
N LYS A 86 22.78 -1.61 0.99
CA LYS A 86 22.12 -2.38 -0.06
C LYS A 86 22.33 -1.73 -1.41
N GLU A 87 22.27 -2.55 -2.46
CA GLU A 87 22.10 -2.02 -3.81
C GLU A 87 20.79 -1.23 -3.88
N PRO A 88 20.83 0.08 -4.20
CA PRO A 88 19.65 0.93 -4.16
C PRO A 88 18.70 0.69 -5.33
N ALA A 89 19.22 0.17 -6.44
CA ALA A 89 18.47 -0.07 -7.66
C ALA A 89 17.73 -1.43 -7.59
N ILE A 90 16.42 -1.38 -7.69
CA ILE A 90 15.57 -2.57 -7.66
C ILE A 90 14.78 -2.67 -8.96
N LEU A 91 14.81 -3.85 -9.57
CA LEU A 91 13.95 -4.22 -10.68
C LEU A 91 13.01 -5.34 -10.24
N ARG A 92 11.70 -5.07 -10.28
CA ARG A 92 10.66 -6.08 -10.05
C ARG A 92 9.94 -6.37 -11.36
N PHE A 93 9.70 -7.64 -11.60
CA PHE A 93 8.96 -8.12 -12.75
C PHE A 93 7.73 -8.89 -12.27
N GLY A 94 6.59 -8.70 -12.93
CA GLY A 94 5.37 -9.45 -12.66
C GLY A 94 4.68 -9.89 -13.95
N LEU A 95 4.06 -11.06 -13.91
CA LEU A 95 3.23 -11.61 -14.98
C LEU A 95 1.89 -12.02 -14.39
N ARG A 96 0.82 -11.63 -15.07
CA ARG A 96 -0.55 -12.06 -14.75
C ARG A 96 -1.25 -12.51 -16.02
N VAL A 97 -2.01 -13.59 -15.92
CA VAL A 97 -2.90 -14.05 -16.99
C VAL A 97 -4.25 -14.37 -16.36
N ASP A 98 -5.30 -13.74 -16.83
CA ASP A 98 -6.67 -14.03 -16.42
C ASP A 98 -7.65 -13.94 -17.61
N ASN A 99 -8.87 -14.40 -17.40
CA ASN A 99 -9.91 -14.45 -18.45
C ASN A 99 -10.51 -13.07 -18.78
N GLU A 100 -10.31 -12.06 -17.95
CA GLU A 100 -10.83 -10.70 -18.16
C GLU A 100 -9.80 -9.77 -18.81
N ASN A 101 -8.61 -9.70 -18.25
CA ASN A 101 -7.55 -8.78 -18.68
C ASN A 101 -6.56 -9.43 -19.64
N GLN A 102 -6.68 -10.76 -19.86
CA GLN A 102 -5.75 -11.54 -20.65
C GLN A 102 -4.32 -11.49 -20.06
N ALA A 103 -3.29 -11.44 -20.89
CA ALA A 103 -1.92 -11.36 -20.44
C ALA A 103 -1.55 -9.92 -20.07
N GLN A 104 -0.92 -9.76 -18.91
CA GLN A 104 -0.39 -8.50 -18.40
C GLN A 104 1.03 -8.70 -17.91
N ILE A 105 1.89 -7.74 -18.17
CA ILE A 105 3.25 -7.65 -17.63
C ILE A 105 3.35 -6.39 -16.77
N SER A 106 4.05 -6.50 -15.66
CA SER A 106 4.44 -5.34 -14.87
C SER A 106 5.94 -5.27 -14.72
N LEU A 107 6.47 -4.05 -14.78
CA LEU A 107 7.86 -3.72 -14.52
C LEU A 107 7.86 -2.58 -13.50
N ASP A 108 8.64 -2.72 -12.44
CA ASP A 108 8.89 -1.65 -11.47
C ASP A 108 10.40 -1.47 -11.36
N LEU A 109 10.88 -0.33 -11.80
CA LEU A 109 12.28 0.09 -11.71
C LEU A 109 12.36 1.20 -10.66
N ARG A 110 13.22 1.02 -9.66
CA ARG A 110 13.25 1.91 -8.51
C ARG A 110 14.66 2.06 -7.97
N ASP A 111 15.02 3.29 -7.62
CA ASP A 111 16.16 3.61 -6.78
C ASP A 111 15.63 4.01 -5.40
N GLU A 112 15.94 3.21 -4.37
CA GLU A 112 15.43 3.43 -3.00
C GLU A 112 16.30 4.41 -2.19
N ASN A 113 17.44 4.85 -2.73
CA ASN A 113 18.36 5.77 -2.06
C ASN A 113 19.02 6.74 -3.04
N LEU A 114 18.21 7.42 -3.82
CA LEU A 114 18.64 8.32 -4.89
C LEU A 114 19.68 9.34 -4.38
N TYR A 115 20.86 9.33 -5.00
CA TYR A 115 22.02 10.17 -4.60
C TYR A 115 22.38 10.07 -3.11
N GLY A 116 22.08 8.95 -2.46
CA GLY A 116 22.40 8.74 -1.04
C GLY A 116 21.58 9.58 -0.06
N THR A 117 20.47 10.17 -0.48
CA THR A 117 19.65 11.08 0.33
C THR A 117 18.55 10.38 1.13
N GLY A 118 18.38 9.06 0.97
CA GLY A 118 17.26 8.30 1.51
C GLY A 118 15.93 8.66 0.84
N THR A 119 16.00 9.22 -0.37
CA THR A 119 14.85 9.53 -1.21
C THR A 119 14.71 8.48 -2.30
N GLU A 120 13.49 8.10 -2.60
CA GLU A 120 13.16 7.06 -3.57
C GLU A 120 12.62 7.68 -4.86
N LEU A 121 13.14 7.25 -6.00
CA LEU A 121 12.58 7.52 -7.33
C LEU A 121 12.21 6.19 -7.98
N GLY A 122 10.93 6.02 -8.32
CA GLY A 122 10.44 4.81 -8.94
C GLY A 122 9.63 5.06 -10.19
N GLY A 123 9.70 4.12 -11.13
CA GLY A 123 8.88 4.06 -12.31
C GLY A 123 8.21 2.70 -12.41
N THR A 124 6.88 2.67 -12.50
CA THR A 124 6.11 1.45 -12.68
C THR A 124 5.41 1.47 -14.02
N PHE A 125 5.56 0.37 -14.76
CA PHE A 125 4.83 0.11 -16.00
C PHE A 125 3.99 -1.14 -15.84
N LEU A 126 2.71 -1.04 -16.17
CA LEU A 126 1.80 -2.16 -16.35
C LEU A 126 1.36 -2.18 -17.83
N GLY A 127 1.65 -3.25 -18.55
CA GLY A 127 1.25 -3.42 -19.93
C GLY A 127 0.34 -4.65 -20.10
N GLY A 128 -0.82 -4.44 -20.66
CA GLY A 128 -1.79 -5.50 -20.96
C GLY A 128 -2.62 -5.18 -22.18
N VAL A 129 -3.41 -6.16 -22.61
CA VAL A 129 -4.30 -5.99 -23.77
C VAL A 129 -5.38 -4.95 -23.48
N ARG A 130 -5.90 -4.95 -22.25
CA ARG A 130 -7.05 -4.13 -21.84
C ARG A 130 -6.68 -2.98 -20.88
N ASN A 131 -5.54 -3.06 -20.22
CA ASN A 131 -5.07 -2.04 -19.30
C ASN A 131 -3.59 -1.73 -19.50
N ARG A 132 -3.27 -0.45 -19.39
CA ARG A 132 -1.91 0.06 -19.44
C ARG A 132 -1.80 1.15 -18.38
N SER A 133 -0.73 1.09 -17.60
CA SER A 133 -0.46 2.09 -16.57
C SER A 133 1.00 2.48 -16.58
N PHE A 134 1.26 3.77 -16.45
CA PHE A 134 2.59 4.34 -16.24
C PHE A 134 2.52 5.21 -15.00
N ILE A 135 3.39 4.94 -14.05
CA ILE A 135 3.48 5.70 -12.82
C ILE A 135 4.94 6.09 -12.61
N ILE A 136 5.19 7.36 -12.35
CA ILE A 136 6.47 7.87 -11.85
C ILE A 136 6.20 8.43 -10.46
N GLU A 137 7.03 8.03 -9.50
CA GLU A 137 6.89 8.37 -8.11
C GLU A 137 8.23 8.82 -7.53
N TYR A 138 8.22 9.98 -6.88
CA TYR A 138 9.34 10.51 -6.12
C TYR A 138 8.88 10.75 -4.70
N LYS A 139 9.48 10.07 -3.74
CA LYS A 139 9.08 10.17 -2.33
C LYS A 139 10.26 10.18 -1.40
N SER A 140 10.07 10.80 -0.24
CA SER A 140 10.98 10.69 0.89
C SER A 140 10.19 10.42 2.15
N ASN A 141 10.68 9.48 2.94
CA ASN A 141 10.07 9.14 4.22
C ASN A 141 10.41 10.15 5.32
N ARG A 142 11.36 11.05 5.06
CA ARG A 142 11.75 12.14 5.97
C ARG A 142 12.13 13.39 5.20
N ILE A 143 11.66 14.53 5.65
CA ILE A 143 12.11 15.85 5.20
C ILE A 143 13.12 16.34 6.23
N PHE A 144 14.40 16.41 5.86
CA PHE A 144 15.50 16.73 6.77
C PHE A 144 15.48 15.83 8.03
N ASN A 145 15.49 16.41 9.21
CA ASN A 145 15.44 15.71 10.51
C ASN A 145 14.03 15.59 11.10
N THR A 146 12.99 15.82 10.27
CA THR A 146 11.59 15.71 10.70
C THR A 146 11.00 14.35 10.37
N TYR A 147 9.85 14.01 10.96
CA TYR A 147 9.07 12.82 10.59
C TYR A 147 8.08 13.10 9.44
N PHE A 148 8.16 14.26 8.82
CA PHE A 148 7.33 14.57 7.66
C PHE A 148 7.82 13.82 6.43
N THR A 149 6.88 13.32 5.67
CA THR A 149 7.09 12.62 4.41
C THR A 149 6.51 13.44 3.26
N TYR A 150 7.07 13.29 2.08
CA TYR A 150 6.45 13.81 0.88
C TYR A 150 6.43 12.76 -0.23
N LYS A 151 5.47 12.92 -1.13
CA LYS A 151 5.28 12.04 -2.28
C LYS A 151 4.79 12.87 -3.47
N LEU A 152 5.57 12.89 -4.54
CA LEU A 152 5.17 13.43 -5.83
C LEU A 152 4.91 12.26 -6.77
N LYS A 153 3.76 12.26 -7.45
CA LYS A 153 3.36 11.18 -8.35
C LYS A 153 2.81 11.77 -9.64
N GLY A 154 3.30 11.25 -10.78
CA GLY A 154 2.71 11.42 -12.09
C GLY A 154 2.20 10.09 -12.59
N TYR A 155 1.02 10.05 -13.22
CA TYR A 155 0.43 8.80 -13.68
C TYR A 155 -0.40 8.96 -14.96
N TYR A 156 -0.44 7.86 -15.69
CA TYR A 156 -1.26 7.68 -16.87
C TYR A 156 -1.84 6.26 -16.85
N ASP A 157 -3.16 6.16 -16.75
CA ASP A 157 -3.88 4.89 -16.69
C ASP A 157 -4.87 4.81 -17.84
N LEU A 158 -4.84 3.70 -18.59
CA LEU A 158 -5.78 3.36 -19.64
C LEU A 158 -6.40 2.01 -19.31
N THR A 159 -7.73 1.96 -19.24
CA THR A 159 -8.46 0.73 -18.94
C THR A 159 -9.65 0.58 -19.87
N ASP A 160 -9.73 -0.56 -20.57
CA ASP A 160 -10.90 -0.95 -21.36
C ASP A 160 -11.88 -1.73 -20.46
N ILE A 161 -13.03 -1.14 -20.21
CA ILE A 161 -14.03 -1.64 -19.26
C ILE A 161 -15.24 -2.16 -20.03
N ASN A 162 -15.62 -3.42 -19.74
CA ASN A 162 -16.84 -4.00 -20.27
C ASN A 162 -18.05 -3.47 -19.50
N TYR A 163 -19.09 -3.12 -20.23
CA TYR A 163 -20.39 -2.80 -19.66
C TYR A 163 -21.34 -3.98 -19.86
N TYR A 164 -21.99 -4.39 -18.79
CA TYR A 164 -22.86 -5.55 -18.75
C TYR A 164 -24.30 -5.14 -18.45
N VAL A 165 -25.25 -5.78 -19.14
CA VAL A 165 -26.70 -5.61 -18.93
C VAL A 165 -27.35 -6.95 -18.60
N ASP A 166 -28.50 -6.90 -17.96
CA ASP A 166 -29.27 -8.09 -17.64
C ASP A 166 -30.25 -8.38 -18.80
N GLU A 167 -30.02 -9.48 -19.50
CA GLU A 167 -30.96 -9.98 -20.52
C GLU A 167 -32.00 -10.88 -19.86
N VAL A 168 -33.27 -10.58 -20.08
CA VAL A 168 -34.38 -11.38 -19.59
C VAL A 168 -34.63 -12.59 -20.49
N ILE A 169 -34.37 -13.78 -20.00
CA ILE A 169 -34.70 -15.03 -20.71
C ILE A 169 -36.16 -15.35 -20.45
N LYS A 170 -37.05 -14.97 -21.39
CA LYS A 170 -38.52 -14.98 -21.24
C LYS A 170 -39.10 -16.32 -20.79
N ASN A 171 -38.48 -17.46 -21.15
CA ASN A 171 -39.02 -18.79 -20.84
C ASN A 171 -38.53 -19.40 -19.52
N GLU A 172 -37.49 -18.84 -18.89
CA GLU A 172 -36.85 -19.46 -17.74
C GLU A 172 -37.00 -18.66 -16.44
N LYS A 173 -37.60 -17.49 -16.45
CA LYS A 173 -37.65 -16.52 -15.34
C LYS A 173 -36.26 -16.23 -14.77
N LYS A 174 -35.23 -16.31 -15.59
CA LYS A 174 -33.83 -16.08 -15.27
C LYS A 174 -33.33 -14.86 -16.01
N PHE A 175 -32.34 -14.20 -15.37
CA PHE A 175 -31.58 -13.12 -15.99
C PHE A 175 -30.21 -13.65 -16.35
N LYS A 176 -29.77 -13.38 -17.56
CA LYS A 176 -28.39 -13.64 -18.00
C LYS A 176 -27.69 -12.31 -18.15
N ARG A 177 -26.56 -12.18 -17.50
CA ARG A 177 -25.73 -10.99 -17.65
C ARG A 177 -24.90 -11.12 -18.92
N ILE A 178 -25.09 -10.23 -19.85
CA ILE A 178 -24.38 -10.21 -21.13
C ILE A 178 -23.57 -8.93 -21.27
N LYS A 179 -22.44 -9.02 -21.99
CA LYS A 179 -21.67 -7.86 -22.40
C LYS A 179 -22.45 -7.09 -23.46
N ASP A 180 -22.82 -5.85 -23.17
CA ASP A 180 -23.51 -4.95 -24.08
C ASP A 180 -22.50 -4.11 -24.90
N SER A 181 -21.60 -3.46 -24.20
CA SER A 181 -20.66 -2.53 -24.82
C SER A 181 -19.31 -2.54 -24.09
N GLU A 182 -18.37 -1.79 -24.64
CA GLU A 182 -17.05 -1.59 -24.07
C GLU A 182 -16.66 -0.12 -24.18
N TYR A 183 -16.20 0.46 -23.08
CA TYR A 183 -15.68 1.82 -23.09
C TYR A 183 -14.24 1.86 -22.60
N ARG A 184 -13.50 2.86 -23.06
CA ARG A 184 -12.13 3.13 -22.66
C ARG A 184 -12.11 4.28 -21.69
N GLN A 185 -11.55 4.04 -20.51
CA GLN A 185 -11.28 5.05 -19.52
C GLN A 185 -9.80 5.40 -19.55
N ILE A 186 -9.49 6.69 -19.67
CA ILE A 186 -8.14 7.23 -19.63
C ILE A 186 -8.08 8.22 -18.47
N ILE A 187 -7.15 7.98 -17.55
CA ILE A 187 -6.88 8.88 -16.42
C ILE A 187 -5.43 9.30 -16.49
N LYS A 188 -5.17 10.58 -16.46
CA LYS A 188 -3.82 11.13 -16.39
C LYS A 188 -3.78 12.26 -15.40
N GLY A 189 -2.76 12.28 -14.54
CA GLY A 189 -2.72 13.27 -13.50
C GLY A 189 -1.39 13.35 -12.78
N VAL A 190 -1.35 14.31 -11.88
CA VAL A 190 -0.25 14.52 -10.95
C VAL A 190 -0.82 14.66 -9.55
N SER A 191 -0.06 14.24 -8.55
CA SER A 191 -0.42 14.45 -7.16
C SER A 191 0.80 14.79 -6.31
N LEU A 192 0.56 15.60 -5.29
CA LEU A 192 1.51 15.95 -4.25
C LEU A 192 0.92 15.56 -2.91
N GLY A 193 1.55 14.62 -2.23
CA GLY A 193 1.22 14.19 -0.89
C GLY A 193 2.22 14.73 0.13
N LEU A 194 1.73 15.23 1.25
CA LEU A 194 2.50 15.59 2.44
C LEU A 194 1.93 14.81 3.61
N GLY A 195 2.79 14.26 4.45
CA GLY A 195 2.31 13.41 5.51
C GLY A 195 3.33 13.17 6.62
N SER A 196 3.00 12.22 7.45
CA SER A 196 3.86 11.77 8.54
C SER A 196 3.67 10.27 8.75
N GLN A 197 4.71 9.62 9.21
CA GLN A 197 4.62 8.24 9.67
C GLN A 197 3.85 8.18 10.99
N VAL A 198 2.91 7.25 11.09
CA VAL A 198 2.19 6.90 12.31
C VAL A 198 2.95 5.78 13.01
N GLY A 199 3.94 6.15 13.79
CA GLY A 199 4.88 5.20 14.36
C GLY A 199 5.62 4.42 13.26
N ARG A 200 5.75 3.10 13.42
CA ARG A 200 6.35 2.19 12.42
C ARG A 200 5.32 1.45 11.58
N LEU A 201 4.05 1.62 11.90
CA LEU A 201 2.99 0.75 11.44
C LEU A 201 2.16 1.38 10.34
N GLY A 202 2.31 2.68 10.07
CA GLY A 202 1.44 3.32 9.11
C GLY A 202 1.88 4.70 8.66
N ASN A 203 1.13 5.23 7.72
CA ASN A 203 1.33 6.54 7.13
C ASN A 203 0.01 7.32 7.13
N PHE A 204 0.09 8.59 7.47
CA PHE A 204 -0.97 9.56 7.27
C PHE A 204 -0.51 10.55 6.21
N ILE A 205 -1.27 10.68 5.12
CA ILE A 205 -0.91 11.53 3.98
C ILE A 205 -2.09 12.42 3.60
N MET A 206 -1.84 13.70 3.45
CA MET A 206 -2.74 14.64 2.79
C MET A 206 -2.24 14.85 1.37
N GLU A 207 -3.06 14.49 0.39
CA GLU A 207 -2.71 14.51 -1.03
C GLU A 207 -3.58 15.54 -1.76
N ALA A 208 -2.94 16.46 -2.48
CA ALA A 208 -3.58 17.28 -3.49
C ALA A 208 -3.34 16.64 -4.85
N ARG A 209 -4.39 16.42 -5.65
CA ARG A 209 -4.28 15.84 -6.98
C ARG A 209 -5.04 16.66 -8.02
N TYR A 210 -4.49 16.69 -9.22
CA TYR A 210 -5.15 17.20 -10.42
C TYR A 210 -5.07 16.15 -11.51
N GLU A 211 -6.21 15.76 -12.06
CA GLU A 211 -6.28 14.73 -13.08
C GLU A 211 -7.33 15.02 -14.14
N SER A 212 -7.05 14.58 -15.36
CA SER A 212 -7.98 14.59 -16.48
C SER A 212 -8.50 13.16 -16.69
N ASN A 213 -9.81 13.02 -16.68
CA ASN A 213 -10.52 11.76 -16.88
C ASN A 213 -11.28 11.80 -18.21
N GLU A 214 -10.97 10.88 -19.10
CA GLU A 214 -11.60 10.77 -20.41
C GLU A 214 -12.25 9.41 -20.57
N ILE A 215 -13.51 9.37 -21.01
CA ILE A 215 -14.25 8.15 -21.33
C ILE A 215 -14.63 8.18 -22.79
N LYS A 216 -14.22 7.14 -23.55
CA LYS A 216 -14.51 6.94 -24.97
C LYS A 216 -15.31 5.66 -25.15
N ASN A 217 -16.35 5.69 -25.97
CA ASN A 217 -16.97 4.47 -26.43
C ASN A 217 -16.04 3.77 -27.44
N LYS A 218 -15.68 2.52 -27.20
CA LYS A 218 -14.75 1.79 -28.06
C LYS A 218 -15.37 1.28 -29.36
N ASN A 219 -16.70 1.09 -29.36
CA ASN A 219 -17.44 0.55 -30.50
C ASN A 219 -17.98 1.64 -31.45
N ASP A 220 -17.89 2.89 -31.05
CA ASP A 220 -18.38 4.02 -31.84
C ASP A 220 -17.20 4.88 -32.29
N TYR A 221 -16.91 4.85 -33.59
CA TYR A 221 -15.82 5.64 -34.20
C TYR A 221 -16.07 7.16 -34.15
N LEU A 222 -17.32 7.59 -33.97
CA LEU A 222 -17.72 8.99 -33.76
C LEU A 222 -17.91 9.30 -32.25
N GLY A 223 -17.57 8.34 -31.39
CA GLY A 223 -17.92 8.26 -29.98
C GLY A 223 -17.87 9.56 -29.22
N SER A 224 -18.92 9.82 -28.49
CA SER A 224 -19.00 10.95 -27.56
C SER A 224 -17.85 10.87 -26.56
N ILE A 225 -16.89 11.78 -26.69
CA ILE A 225 -15.81 11.94 -25.74
C ILE A 225 -16.39 12.68 -24.54
N PHE A 226 -16.46 11.99 -23.40
CA PHE A 226 -16.71 12.64 -22.12
C PHE A 226 -15.36 12.89 -21.46
N LYS A 227 -15.04 14.15 -21.22
CA LYS A 227 -13.80 14.54 -20.55
C LYS A 227 -14.13 15.48 -19.41
N ILE A 228 -13.57 15.20 -18.23
CA ILE A 228 -13.68 16.04 -17.04
C ILE A 228 -12.29 16.15 -16.40
N ASP A 229 -12.01 17.34 -15.89
CA ASP A 229 -10.85 17.57 -15.06
C ASP A 229 -11.28 17.59 -13.58
N ILE A 230 -10.50 16.93 -12.74
CA ILE A 230 -10.78 16.76 -11.31
C ILE A 230 -9.62 17.34 -10.51
N ALA A 231 -9.95 18.30 -9.64
CA ALA A 231 -9.03 18.82 -8.63
C ALA A 231 -9.55 18.41 -7.25
N ALA A 232 -8.78 17.59 -6.53
CA ALA A 232 -9.22 16.99 -5.27
C ALA A 232 -8.16 17.07 -4.18
N LEU A 233 -8.65 17.13 -2.94
CA LEU A 233 -7.86 16.92 -1.73
C LEU A 233 -8.29 15.59 -1.12
N LYS A 234 -7.31 14.76 -0.75
CA LYS A 234 -7.49 13.45 -0.17
C LYS A 234 -6.71 13.35 1.13
N ILE A 235 -7.32 12.80 2.16
CA ILE A 235 -6.67 12.39 3.40
C ILE A 235 -6.64 10.87 3.39
N ASP A 236 -5.46 10.29 3.47
CA ASP A 236 -5.23 8.85 3.40
C ASP A 236 -4.53 8.39 4.68
N LEU A 237 -5.08 7.35 5.31
CA LEU A 237 -4.48 6.65 6.44
C LEU A 237 -4.27 5.19 6.05
N THR A 238 -3.04 4.73 6.12
CA THR A 238 -2.70 3.32 5.93
C THR A 238 -1.96 2.82 7.17
N ILE A 239 -2.41 1.71 7.74
CA ILE A 239 -1.75 1.01 8.85
C ILE A 239 -1.58 -0.44 8.44
N ASP A 240 -0.36 -0.96 8.56
CA ASP A 240 -0.04 -2.36 8.26
C ASP A 240 0.78 -2.94 9.41
N THR A 241 0.19 -3.94 10.08
CA THR A 241 0.84 -4.69 11.17
C THR A 241 1.08 -6.13 10.80
N GLN A 242 0.89 -6.49 9.52
CA GLN A 242 1.07 -7.84 9.03
C GLN A 242 2.53 -8.29 9.21
N ASP A 243 2.71 -9.53 9.66
CA ASP A 243 4.01 -10.10 10.01
C ASP A 243 4.88 -10.42 8.78
N ARG A 244 4.27 -10.58 7.61
CA ARG A 244 4.97 -10.86 6.36
C ARG A 244 4.10 -10.62 5.12
N PHE A 245 4.75 -10.48 3.98
CA PHE A 245 4.16 -10.44 2.65
C PHE A 245 4.75 -11.63 1.83
N PRO A 246 4.03 -12.30 0.95
CA PRO A 246 2.63 -12.03 0.53
C PRO A 246 1.56 -12.78 1.36
N TYR A 247 1.92 -13.74 2.17
CA TYR A 247 0.97 -14.61 2.91
C TYR A 247 1.08 -14.36 4.43
N PRO A 248 0.51 -13.27 4.95
CA PRO A 248 0.59 -12.94 6.38
C PRO A 248 -0.02 -14.05 7.24
N ARG A 249 0.57 -14.28 8.40
CA ARG A 249 0.05 -15.22 9.41
C ARG A 249 -0.71 -14.51 10.51
N ASN A 250 -0.27 -13.31 10.85
CA ASN A 250 -0.88 -12.50 11.90
C ASN A 250 -0.81 -11.02 11.53
N GLY A 251 -1.71 -10.26 12.13
CA GLY A 251 -1.74 -8.81 12.00
C GLY A 251 -2.97 -8.32 11.26
N PHE A 252 -3.03 -7.01 11.08
CA PHE A 252 -4.11 -6.36 10.36
C PHE A 252 -3.57 -5.29 9.39
N TYR A 253 -4.37 -5.01 8.40
CA TYR A 253 -4.17 -3.93 7.44
C TYR A 253 -5.41 -3.05 7.41
N ILE A 254 -5.21 -1.73 7.49
CA ILE A 254 -6.27 -0.73 7.35
C ILE A 254 -5.83 0.25 6.28
N LYS A 255 -6.72 0.53 5.35
CA LYS A 255 -6.59 1.64 4.42
C LYS A 255 -7.90 2.42 4.42
N THR A 256 -7.84 3.67 4.85
CA THR A 256 -9.00 4.55 4.90
C THR A 256 -8.67 5.87 4.26
N PHE A 257 -9.55 6.38 3.44
CA PHE A 257 -9.40 7.72 2.89
C PHE A 257 -10.71 8.49 2.85
N TYR A 258 -10.57 9.78 2.98
CA TYR A 258 -11.58 10.78 2.69
C TYR A 258 -11.09 11.69 1.60
N GLU A 259 -11.89 11.91 0.57
CA GLU A 259 -11.54 12.72 -0.58
C GLU A 259 -12.66 13.69 -0.89
N THR A 260 -12.30 14.94 -1.18
CA THR A 260 -13.22 15.97 -1.68
C THR A 260 -12.64 16.64 -2.91
N ALA A 261 -13.43 16.71 -3.96
CA ALA A 261 -13.16 17.51 -5.15
C ALA A 261 -14.09 18.72 -5.15
N GLN A 262 -13.56 19.86 -5.58
CA GLN A 262 -14.31 21.11 -5.63
C GLN A 262 -13.98 21.84 -6.94
N GLN A 263 -15.01 22.43 -7.56
CA GLN A 263 -14.82 23.24 -8.75
C GLN A 263 -13.90 24.45 -8.49
N ASN A 264 -13.95 25.00 -7.28
CA ASN A 264 -13.09 26.11 -6.86
C ASN A 264 -11.59 25.76 -6.82
N PHE A 265 -11.23 24.48 -6.86
CA PHE A 265 -9.85 24.03 -6.97
C PHE A 265 -9.36 23.96 -8.43
N GLY A 266 -10.22 24.33 -9.39
CA GLY A 266 -9.91 24.30 -10.82
C GLY A 266 -10.35 23.04 -11.56
N GLY A 267 -11.20 22.22 -10.96
CA GLY A 267 -11.83 21.05 -11.59
C GLY A 267 -13.22 21.37 -12.15
N ASP A 268 -13.76 20.43 -12.94
CA ASP A 268 -15.10 20.56 -13.56
C ASP A 268 -16.20 20.08 -12.63
N VAL A 269 -15.87 19.23 -11.62
CA VAL A 269 -16.86 18.57 -10.77
C VAL A 269 -16.54 18.72 -9.29
N GLY A 270 -17.60 18.69 -8.47
CA GLY A 270 -17.50 18.62 -7.02
C GLY A 270 -18.13 17.33 -6.50
N TYR A 271 -17.44 16.63 -5.62
CA TYR A 271 -17.93 15.44 -4.93
C TYR A 271 -17.17 15.19 -3.64
N THR A 272 -17.76 14.33 -2.81
CA THR A 272 -17.13 13.77 -1.61
C THR A 272 -17.14 12.26 -1.69
N LYS A 273 -16.05 11.61 -1.27
CA LYS A 273 -15.88 10.16 -1.30
C LYS A 273 -15.16 9.72 -0.05
N PHE A 274 -15.71 8.72 0.62
CA PHE A 274 -15.09 8.02 1.74
C PHE A 274 -14.92 6.54 1.40
N PHE A 275 -13.80 5.95 1.82
CA PHE A 275 -13.55 4.52 1.67
C PHE A 275 -12.73 4.00 2.84
N SER A 276 -13.06 2.80 3.30
CA SER A 276 -12.30 2.08 4.31
C SER A 276 -12.23 0.60 3.95
N ASP A 277 -11.03 0.06 3.97
CA ASP A 277 -10.72 -1.37 3.81
C ASP A 277 -9.97 -1.84 5.05
N TYR A 278 -10.56 -2.76 5.77
CA TYR A 278 -10.00 -3.39 6.96
C TYR A 278 -9.82 -4.88 6.71
N LEU A 279 -8.61 -5.38 6.90
CA LEU A 279 -8.27 -6.78 6.79
C LEU A 279 -7.56 -7.22 8.06
N THR A 280 -7.93 -8.37 8.61
CA THR A 280 -7.25 -8.97 9.77
C THR A 280 -7.00 -10.45 9.51
N THR A 281 -5.83 -10.90 9.93
CA THR A 281 -5.35 -12.25 9.72
C THR A 281 -4.85 -12.84 11.04
N PHE A 282 -5.20 -14.09 11.31
CA PHE A 282 -4.67 -14.85 12.43
C PHE A 282 -4.50 -16.34 12.08
N THR A 283 -3.45 -16.95 12.62
CA THR A 283 -3.11 -18.35 12.35
C THR A 283 -3.31 -19.21 13.59
N ILE A 284 -4.06 -20.31 13.42
CA ILE A 284 -4.31 -21.31 14.44
C ILE A 284 -3.51 -22.58 14.09
N LEU A 285 -2.97 -23.25 15.12
CA LEU A 285 -2.22 -24.52 14.98
C LEU A 285 -1.12 -24.48 13.90
N LYS A 286 -0.51 -23.30 13.67
CA LYS A 286 0.58 -23.05 12.71
C LYS A 286 0.25 -23.30 11.23
N ARG A 287 -0.91 -23.84 10.89
CA ARG A 287 -1.28 -24.24 9.52
C ARG A 287 -2.59 -23.65 9.02
N HIS A 288 -3.46 -23.26 9.93
CA HIS A 288 -4.81 -22.80 9.62
C HIS A 288 -4.86 -21.29 9.79
N THR A 289 -4.92 -20.56 8.71
CA THR A 289 -4.99 -19.09 8.74
C THR A 289 -6.38 -18.66 8.32
N ILE A 290 -6.98 -17.77 9.11
CA ILE A 290 -8.26 -17.12 8.80
C ILE A 290 -7.97 -15.66 8.54
N THR A 291 -8.46 -15.15 7.41
CA THR A 291 -8.41 -13.75 7.05
C THR A 291 -9.82 -13.23 6.87
N SER A 292 -10.17 -12.17 7.60
CA SER A 292 -11.44 -11.46 7.45
C SER A 292 -11.15 -10.09 6.85
N ARG A 293 -11.95 -9.68 5.87
CA ARG A 293 -11.87 -8.37 5.22
C ARG A 293 -13.23 -7.71 5.24
N PHE A 294 -13.22 -6.40 5.44
CA PHE A 294 -14.43 -5.59 5.41
C PHE A 294 -14.16 -4.28 4.69
N GLU A 295 -14.87 -4.04 3.60
CA GLU A 295 -14.82 -2.80 2.83
C GLU A 295 -16.09 -2.01 2.95
N LEU A 296 -15.97 -0.71 3.14
CA LEU A 296 -17.05 0.27 3.10
C LEU A 296 -16.67 1.45 2.23
N GLY A 297 -17.58 1.91 1.41
CA GLY A 297 -17.37 3.13 0.63
C GLY A 297 -18.68 3.89 0.43
N PHE A 298 -18.61 5.20 0.58
CA PHE A 298 -19.73 6.12 0.40
C PHE A 298 -19.29 7.31 -0.42
N ALA A 299 -20.13 7.75 -1.34
CA ALA A 299 -19.88 8.94 -2.12
C ALA A 299 -21.18 9.67 -2.48
N ASP A 300 -21.02 10.92 -2.88
CA ASP A 300 -22.12 11.78 -3.34
C ASP A 300 -22.70 11.31 -4.68
N GLU A 301 -23.90 11.77 -4.98
CA GLU A 301 -24.55 11.50 -6.26
C GLU A 301 -23.84 12.17 -7.45
N THR A 302 -23.04 13.20 -7.18
CA THR A 302 -22.22 13.92 -8.18
C THR A 302 -20.94 13.19 -8.54
N LEU A 303 -20.59 12.07 -7.85
CA LEU A 303 -19.37 11.31 -8.17
C LEU A 303 -19.41 10.82 -9.61
N PRO A 304 -18.43 11.21 -10.46
CA PRO A 304 -18.39 10.82 -11.87
C PRO A 304 -18.12 9.32 -12.04
N LEU A 305 -18.53 8.77 -13.19
CA LEU A 305 -18.37 7.34 -13.49
C LEU A 305 -16.94 6.85 -13.33
N SER A 306 -15.96 7.64 -13.73
CA SER A 306 -14.53 7.31 -13.61
C SER A 306 -14.05 7.11 -12.17
N GLN A 307 -14.74 7.69 -11.19
CA GLN A 307 -14.36 7.65 -9.77
C GLN A 307 -15.25 6.70 -8.94
N GLN A 308 -16.28 6.10 -9.54
CA GLN A 308 -17.16 5.17 -8.84
C GLN A 308 -16.41 3.94 -8.34
N PHE A 309 -16.87 3.40 -7.21
CA PHE A 309 -16.41 2.10 -6.73
C PHE A 309 -16.76 1.02 -7.73
N SER A 310 -15.99 -0.07 -7.73
CA SER A 310 -16.25 -1.26 -8.53
C SER A 310 -16.31 -2.49 -7.64
N LEU A 311 -17.13 -3.46 -8.02
CA LEU A 311 -17.26 -4.76 -7.38
C LEU A 311 -17.13 -5.85 -8.44
N GLY A 312 -16.29 -6.85 -8.16
CA GLY A 312 -15.99 -7.98 -9.04
C GLY A 312 -14.50 -8.18 -9.23
N GLY A 313 -14.14 -9.37 -9.72
CA GLY A 313 -12.77 -9.80 -9.93
C GLY A 313 -12.13 -10.52 -8.75
N GLN A 314 -11.08 -11.25 -9.04
CA GLN A 314 -10.37 -12.10 -8.08
C GLN A 314 -9.93 -11.37 -6.81
N ASN A 315 -9.49 -10.13 -6.91
CA ASN A 315 -8.98 -9.36 -5.78
C ASN A 315 -10.05 -8.62 -4.99
N SER A 316 -11.27 -8.49 -5.56
CA SER A 316 -12.39 -7.80 -4.92
C SER A 316 -13.48 -8.79 -4.53
N PHE A 317 -14.21 -9.35 -5.49
CA PHE A 317 -15.35 -10.20 -5.24
C PHE A 317 -15.35 -11.42 -6.16
N PHE A 318 -15.20 -12.61 -5.63
CA PHE A 318 -15.18 -13.85 -6.40
C PHE A 318 -16.53 -14.14 -7.08
N GLY A 319 -16.47 -14.80 -8.25
CA GLY A 319 -17.64 -15.20 -9.02
C GLY A 319 -18.22 -14.11 -9.93
N TYR A 320 -17.72 -12.90 -9.85
CA TYR A 320 -18.08 -11.79 -10.75
C TYR A 320 -16.85 -11.28 -11.51
N ARG A 321 -17.08 -10.69 -12.67
CA ARG A 321 -16.01 -10.16 -13.54
C ARG A 321 -15.48 -8.83 -13.01
N ASP A 322 -14.25 -8.50 -13.40
CA ASP A 322 -13.66 -7.20 -13.08
C ASP A 322 -14.59 -6.07 -13.57
N TYR A 323 -14.87 -5.09 -12.71
CA TYR A 323 -15.76 -3.95 -12.99
C TYR A 323 -17.20 -4.31 -13.36
N GLU A 324 -17.67 -5.52 -13.10
CA GLU A 324 -19.00 -5.94 -13.46
C GLU A 324 -20.10 -5.07 -12.85
N PHE A 325 -19.89 -4.62 -11.63
CA PHE A 325 -20.75 -3.68 -10.96
C PHE A 325 -20.00 -2.41 -10.62
N ARG A 326 -20.67 -1.26 -10.78
CA ARG A 326 -20.15 0.06 -10.38
C ARG A 326 -21.22 0.83 -9.63
N GLY A 327 -20.77 1.66 -8.70
CA GLY A 327 -21.69 2.45 -7.90
C GLY A 327 -20.99 3.44 -6.98
N ARG A 328 -21.78 4.17 -6.23
CA ARG A 328 -21.34 5.21 -5.31
C ARG A 328 -21.32 4.75 -3.85
N GLN A 329 -21.98 3.63 -3.58
CA GLN A 329 -22.05 3.03 -2.25
C GLN A 329 -21.60 1.58 -2.37
N ILE A 330 -20.62 1.15 -1.57
CA ILE A 330 -20.13 -0.24 -1.58
C ILE A 330 -20.04 -0.78 -0.16
N MET A 331 -20.41 -2.04 0.00
CA MET A 331 -20.17 -2.82 1.20
C MET A 331 -19.75 -4.23 0.81
N LEU A 332 -18.63 -4.70 1.35
CA LEU A 332 -18.11 -6.03 1.17
C LEU A 332 -17.64 -6.59 2.50
N ALA A 333 -18.00 -7.82 2.79
CA ALA A 333 -17.42 -8.66 3.82
C ALA A 333 -16.86 -9.93 3.17
N SER A 334 -15.64 -10.31 3.53
CA SER A 334 -14.94 -11.45 2.97
C SER A 334 -14.35 -12.30 4.09
N LEU A 335 -14.47 -13.61 3.98
CA LEU A 335 -13.85 -14.57 4.88
C LEU A 335 -13.03 -15.55 4.05
N GLU A 336 -11.72 -15.57 4.27
CA GLU A 336 -10.80 -16.49 3.64
C GLU A 336 -10.23 -17.46 4.69
N TYR A 337 -10.29 -18.74 4.39
CA TYR A 337 -9.57 -19.78 5.10
C TYR A 337 -8.43 -20.27 4.24
N ARG A 338 -7.20 -20.23 4.78
CA ARG A 338 -5.97 -20.69 4.12
C ARG A 338 -5.34 -21.82 4.91
N TYR A 339 -5.12 -22.94 4.24
CA TYR A 339 -4.45 -24.09 4.80
C TYR A 339 -3.05 -24.23 4.23
N PHE A 340 -2.05 -24.29 5.12
CA PHE A 340 -0.66 -24.56 4.74
C PHE A 340 -0.48 -26.05 4.46
N LEU A 341 -0.11 -26.38 3.22
CA LEU A 341 0.08 -27.77 2.77
C LEU A 341 1.38 -28.34 3.36
N PRO A 342 1.32 -29.49 4.05
CA PRO A 342 2.51 -30.14 4.62
C PRO A 342 3.31 -30.91 3.56
N ILE A 343 3.51 -30.35 2.39
CA ILE A 343 4.23 -30.94 1.27
C ILE A 343 5.64 -30.38 1.30
N LYS A 344 6.66 -31.25 1.23
CA LYS A 344 8.06 -30.83 1.14
C LYS A 344 8.37 -30.41 -0.31
N LEU A 345 7.97 -29.23 -0.67
CA LEU A 345 8.39 -28.56 -1.90
C LEU A 345 9.54 -27.58 -1.59
N PHE A 346 10.19 -27.05 -2.63
CA PHE A 346 11.19 -26.01 -2.47
C PHE A 346 10.59 -24.65 -2.03
N PHE A 347 9.27 -24.57 -1.93
CA PHE A 347 8.50 -23.40 -1.55
C PHE A 347 7.26 -23.79 -0.73
N ASP A 348 6.75 -22.86 0.04
CA ASP A 348 5.53 -23.00 0.81
C ASP A 348 4.31 -23.02 -0.13
N ALA A 349 3.38 -23.93 0.08
CA ALA A 349 2.15 -24.03 -0.70
C ALA A 349 0.91 -24.00 0.20
N TYR A 350 -0.17 -23.40 -0.32
CA TYR A 350 -1.40 -23.17 0.42
C TYR A 350 -2.63 -23.45 -0.45
N ILE A 351 -3.69 -23.93 0.17
CA ILE A 351 -5.04 -23.91 -0.41
C ILE A 351 -5.84 -22.86 0.34
N LYS A 352 -6.54 -22.00 -0.43
CA LYS A 352 -7.43 -20.96 0.11
C LYS A 352 -8.85 -21.23 -0.32
N PHE A 353 -9.78 -21.03 0.59
CA PHE A 353 -11.22 -20.98 0.32
C PHE A 353 -11.72 -19.63 0.78
N ARG A 354 -12.39 -18.92 -0.12
CA ARG A 354 -12.89 -17.59 0.17
C ARG A 354 -14.38 -17.48 -0.13
N TYR A 355 -15.09 -16.87 0.81
CA TYR A 355 -16.50 -16.49 0.69
C TYR A 355 -16.63 -14.98 0.79
N ASP A 356 -17.32 -14.39 -0.18
CA ASP A 356 -17.57 -12.96 -0.27
C ASP A 356 -19.07 -12.70 -0.16
N LEU A 357 -19.42 -11.68 0.62
CA LEU A 357 -20.78 -11.18 0.80
C LEU A 357 -20.76 -9.67 0.65
N GLY A 358 -21.49 -9.12 -0.32
CA GLY A 358 -21.47 -7.68 -0.51
C GLY A 358 -22.38 -7.21 -1.63
N SER A 359 -22.43 -5.91 -1.79
CA SER A 359 -23.15 -5.28 -2.91
C SER A 359 -22.64 -3.85 -3.14
N ILE A 360 -23.08 -3.32 -4.27
CA ILE A 360 -22.78 -1.95 -4.67
C ILE A 360 -24.07 -1.30 -5.18
N TRP A 361 -24.26 -0.03 -4.84
CA TRP A 361 -25.50 0.69 -5.14
C TRP A 361 -25.17 2.04 -5.79
N ALA A 362 -26.06 2.49 -6.68
CA ALA A 362 -25.90 3.76 -7.37
C ALA A 362 -26.15 4.96 -6.45
N SER A 363 -27.02 4.81 -5.43
CA SER A 363 -27.34 5.85 -4.47
C SER A 363 -27.60 5.27 -3.07
N LYS A 364 -27.49 6.12 -2.05
CA LYS A 364 -27.74 5.74 -0.65
C LYS A 364 -29.17 5.24 -0.38
N GLN A 365 -30.16 5.75 -1.13
CA GLN A 365 -31.58 5.35 -1.00
C GLN A 365 -31.83 3.93 -1.50
N GLN A 366 -30.93 3.39 -2.31
CA GLN A 366 -31.02 2.05 -2.89
C GLN A 366 -30.38 0.97 -2.02
N ILE A 367 -29.71 1.34 -0.92
CA ILE A 367 -29.06 0.37 -0.03
C ILE A 367 -30.11 -0.56 0.59
N ARG A 368 -30.03 -1.84 0.24
CA ARG A 368 -30.91 -2.88 0.76
C ARG A 368 -30.10 -4.14 1.03
N PHE A 369 -30.12 -4.64 2.25
CA PHE A 369 -29.39 -5.86 2.61
C PHE A 369 -29.87 -7.13 1.89
N LYS A 370 -31.10 -7.13 1.37
CA LYS A 370 -31.61 -8.24 0.54
C LYS A 370 -30.96 -8.34 -0.83
N ASP A 371 -30.27 -7.28 -1.28
CA ASP A 371 -29.59 -7.23 -2.57
C ASP A 371 -28.11 -7.65 -2.48
N LEU A 372 -27.70 -8.16 -1.30
CA LEU A 372 -26.35 -8.67 -1.11
C LEU A 372 -26.11 -9.87 -2.04
N LYS A 373 -24.97 -9.86 -2.67
CA LYS A 373 -24.47 -10.89 -3.58
C LYS A 373 -23.54 -11.81 -2.81
N HIS A 374 -23.43 -13.03 -3.28
CA HIS A 374 -22.56 -14.07 -2.72
C HIS A 374 -21.51 -14.47 -3.73
N GLY A 375 -20.28 -14.62 -3.29
CA GLY A 375 -19.16 -15.09 -4.08
C GLY A 375 -18.43 -16.22 -3.37
N LEU A 376 -17.95 -17.19 -4.12
CA LEU A 376 -17.14 -18.28 -3.63
C LEU A 376 -15.94 -18.46 -4.54
N GLY A 377 -14.78 -18.74 -3.96
CA GLY A 377 -13.58 -19.01 -4.73
C GLY A 377 -12.62 -19.94 -4.01
N THR A 378 -11.84 -20.63 -4.81
CA THR A 378 -10.75 -21.48 -4.34
C THR A 378 -9.46 -21.07 -5.03
N THR A 379 -8.37 -21.00 -4.28
CA THR A 379 -7.06 -20.61 -4.82
C THR A 379 -6.00 -21.59 -4.33
N LEU A 380 -5.18 -22.08 -5.25
CA LEU A 380 -3.91 -22.74 -4.95
C LEU A 380 -2.82 -21.65 -4.99
N SER A 381 -2.14 -21.46 -3.87
CA SER A 381 -1.11 -20.43 -3.69
C SER A 381 0.24 -21.04 -3.41
N MET A 382 1.29 -20.46 -3.95
CA MET A 382 2.67 -20.91 -3.76
C MET A 382 3.58 -19.71 -3.53
N ASP A 383 4.42 -19.78 -2.50
CA ASP A 383 5.44 -18.77 -2.17
C ASP A 383 6.75 -19.15 -2.84
N THR A 384 6.87 -18.88 -4.13
CA THR A 384 8.01 -19.31 -4.94
C THR A 384 9.20 -18.34 -4.81
N PRO A 385 10.45 -18.78 -5.07
CA PRO A 385 11.63 -17.91 -5.02
C PRO A 385 11.58 -16.72 -6.01
N ILE A 386 10.76 -16.81 -7.05
CA ILE A 386 10.57 -15.74 -8.04
C ILE A 386 9.34 -14.87 -7.74
N GLY A 387 8.65 -15.13 -6.62
CA GLY A 387 7.47 -14.40 -6.17
C GLY A 387 6.25 -15.29 -5.97
N PRO A 388 5.15 -14.73 -5.44
CA PRO A 388 3.92 -15.48 -5.20
C PRO A 388 3.25 -15.91 -6.50
N ALA A 389 2.75 -17.14 -6.53
CA ALA A 389 1.96 -17.67 -7.63
C ALA A 389 0.59 -18.14 -7.12
N ASP A 390 -0.49 -17.58 -7.67
CA ASP A 390 -1.87 -17.88 -7.30
C ASP A 390 -2.64 -18.42 -8.52
N PHE A 391 -3.31 -19.56 -8.33
CA PHE A 391 -4.22 -20.15 -9.31
C PHE A 391 -5.61 -20.20 -8.70
N SER A 392 -6.53 -19.40 -9.23
CA SER A 392 -7.87 -19.19 -8.66
C SER A 392 -8.98 -19.63 -9.61
N VAL A 393 -10.03 -20.20 -9.01
CA VAL A 393 -11.25 -20.62 -9.72
C VAL A 393 -12.47 -20.16 -8.95
#